data_d54bd87de3a556d7021a6b7b8a1559cc
#
_entry.id   d54bd87de3a556d7021a6b7b8a1559cc
#
_cell.length_a   1.000
_cell.length_b   1.000
_cell.length_c   1.000
_cell.angle_alpha   90.00
_cell.angle_beta   90.00
_cell.angle_gamma   90.00
#
_symmetry.space_group_name_H-M   'P 1'
#
loop_
_entity.id
_entity.type
_entity.pdbx_description
1 polymer ?
#
loop_
_entity_poly.entity_id
_entity_poly.type
_entity_poly.pdbx_seq_one_letter_code
_entity_poly.pdbx_strand_id
1 'polypeptide(L)'
;MTDCYQNIKRYVNHITDISPEYITNWGLGDWVPVKSKTPKEFTSSIYYYVDATILAKTAKLLKKEDDFIKYSKLASNIKQQINTRYFDPNTSLYGSGFQTELSTALFWGIVPEKHREKVTQNLVKKVMTDNRHIDVGLLGSKTILNALSENGEAELAYELATQDDFPSWGAWIKDGATTLYEDWKVDEERKGCLLYTSDAADEEDS
;
A
#
# COMPACT_ATOMS: atom_id res chain seq x y z
N MET A 1 9.46 -21.69 -10.79
CA MET A 1 9.08 -20.34 -11.29
C MET A 1 7.93 -20.41 -12.31
N THR A 2 7.93 -21.38 -13.24
CA THR A 2 6.92 -21.52 -14.28
C THR A 2 5.52 -21.77 -13.72
N ASP A 3 5.39 -22.60 -12.69
CA ASP A 3 4.09 -22.96 -12.08
C ASP A 3 3.45 -21.78 -11.35
N CYS A 4 4.25 -21.04 -10.58
CA CYS A 4 3.80 -19.80 -9.92
C CYS A 4 3.34 -18.75 -10.94
N TYR A 5 4.00 -18.65 -12.10
CA TYR A 5 3.64 -17.70 -13.15
C TYR A 5 2.21 -17.89 -13.65
N GLN A 6 1.79 -19.13 -13.90
CA GLN A 6 0.44 -19.41 -14.38
C GLN A 6 -0.64 -19.08 -13.31
N ASN A 7 -0.31 -19.27 -12.04
CA ASN A 7 -1.22 -18.93 -10.94
C ASN A 7 -1.38 -17.41 -10.82
N ILE A 8 -0.28 -16.64 -10.83
CA ILE A 8 -0.32 -15.17 -10.83
C ILE A 8 -1.09 -14.66 -12.05
N LYS A 9 -0.84 -15.24 -13.24
CA LYS A 9 -1.53 -14.88 -14.47
C LYS A 9 -3.04 -15.09 -14.36
N ARG A 10 -3.49 -16.22 -13.79
CA ARG A 10 -4.92 -16.48 -13.55
C ARG A 10 -5.54 -15.47 -12.59
N TYR A 11 -4.83 -15.16 -11.51
CA TYR A 11 -5.28 -14.16 -10.54
C TYR A 11 -5.44 -12.77 -11.18
N VAL A 12 -4.41 -12.26 -11.86
CA VAL A 12 -4.47 -10.95 -12.53
C VAL A 12 -5.58 -10.90 -13.59
N ASN A 13 -5.76 -11.96 -14.38
CA ASN A 13 -6.85 -12.03 -15.34
C ASN A 13 -8.21 -12.00 -14.64
N HIS A 14 -8.40 -12.74 -13.56
CA HIS A 14 -9.64 -12.71 -12.78
C HIS A 14 -9.96 -11.30 -12.27
N ILE A 15 -8.98 -10.61 -11.67
CA ILE A 15 -9.19 -9.21 -11.25
C ILE A 15 -9.54 -8.33 -12.45
N THR A 16 -8.91 -8.55 -13.61
CA THR A 16 -9.23 -7.79 -14.84
C THR A 16 -10.67 -8.01 -15.27
N ASP A 17 -11.15 -9.25 -15.23
CA ASP A 17 -12.51 -9.61 -15.65
C ASP A 17 -13.60 -8.96 -14.77
N ILE A 18 -13.33 -8.81 -13.47
CA ILE A 18 -14.25 -8.18 -12.52
C ILE A 18 -14.04 -6.66 -12.37
N SER A 19 -13.10 -6.07 -13.11
CA SER A 19 -12.73 -4.65 -13.01
C SER A 19 -12.75 -3.97 -14.39
N PRO A 20 -13.93 -3.80 -15.02
CA PRO A 20 -14.05 -3.36 -16.41
C PRO A 20 -13.46 -1.97 -16.66
N GLU A 21 -13.43 -1.10 -15.65
CA GLU A 21 -12.86 0.26 -15.70
C GLU A 21 -11.42 0.34 -15.20
N TYR A 22 -10.73 -0.79 -15.06
CA TYR A 22 -9.38 -0.88 -14.46
C TYR A 22 -9.30 -0.38 -13.01
N ILE A 23 -10.42 -0.28 -12.33
CA ILE A 23 -10.56 0.07 -10.92
C ILE A 23 -11.25 -1.10 -10.21
N THR A 24 -10.69 -1.53 -9.09
CA THR A 24 -11.21 -2.68 -8.35
C THR A 24 -11.41 -2.38 -6.88
N ASN A 25 -12.41 -2.99 -6.27
CA ASN A 25 -12.59 -3.02 -4.82
C ASN A 25 -12.31 -4.42 -4.23
N TRP A 26 -11.69 -5.29 -5.02
CA TRP A 26 -11.28 -6.63 -4.58
C TRP A 26 -10.07 -6.54 -3.65
N GLY A 27 -10.26 -6.80 -2.37
CA GLY A 27 -9.23 -6.72 -1.34
C GLY A 27 -9.79 -6.26 0.00
N LEU A 28 -8.93 -6.15 1.02
CA LEU A 28 -9.32 -5.75 2.37
C LEU A 28 -9.21 -4.22 2.61
N GLY A 29 -8.50 -3.52 1.74
CA GLY A 29 -8.19 -2.11 1.93
C GLY A 29 -6.94 -1.90 2.77
N ASP A 30 -6.78 -0.69 3.32
CA ASP A 30 -5.73 -0.39 4.29
C ASP A 30 -6.19 -0.87 5.66
N TRP A 31 -5.89 -2.14 5.96
CA TRP A 31 -6.39 -2.84 7.13
C TRP A 31 -5.91 -2.21 8.43
N VAL A 32 -6.83 -2.00 9.37
CA VAL A 32 -6.58 -1.48 10.73
C VAL A 32 -5.79 -0.15 10.76
N PRO A 33 -6.28 0.93 10.10
CA PRO A 33 -5.65 2.25 10.24
C PRO A 33 -5.93 2.83 11.63
N VAL A 34 -5.10 3.80 12.06
CA VAL A 34 -5.28 4.46 13.35
C VAL A 34 -6.63 5.20 13.42
N LYS A 35 -6.87 6.10 12.46
CA LYS A 35 -8.11 6.91 12.36
C LYS A 35 -8.59 7.16 10.94
N SER A 36 -7.67 7.37 9.98
CA SER A 36 -7.99 7.73 8.60
C SER A 36 -8.42 6.51 7.80
N LYS A 37 -9.59 6.57 7.17
CA LYS A 37 -10.14 5.47 6.37
C LYS A 37 -9.90 5.74 4.88
N THR A 38 -8.77 5.32 4.37
CA THR A 38 -8.51 5.29 2.93
C THR A 38 -9.53 4.40 2.21
N PRO A 39 -10.15 4.87 1.12
CA PRO A 39 -11.11 4.06 0.38
C PRO A 39 -10.48 2.73 -0.07
N LYS A 40 -11.16 1.62 0.21
CA LYS A 40 -10.71 0.27 -0.16
C LYS A 40 -10.42 0.15 -1.65
N GLU A 41 -11.26 0.75 -2.47
CA GLU A 41 -11.12 0.75 -3.93
C GLU A 41 -9.81 1.41 -4.39
N PHE A 42 -9.34 2.44 -3.70
CA PHE A 42 -8.07 3.09 -4.01
C PHE A 42 -6.89 2.15 -3.79
N THR A 43 -6.75 1.60 -2.59
CA THR A 43 -5.63 0.70 -2.26
C THR A 43 -5.69 -0.59 -3.05
N SER A 44 -6.86 -1.19 -3.23
CA SER A 44 -7.04 -2.38 -4.06
C SER A 44 -6.61 -2.15 -5.51
N SER A 45 -6.94 -0.98 -6.08
CA SER A 45 -6.53 -0.63 -7.44
C SER A 45 -5.03 -0.39 -7.58
N ILE A 46 -4.38 0.17 -6.54
CA ILE A 46 -2.91 0.28 -6.52
C ILE A 46 -2.27 -1.12 -6.53
N TYR A 47 -2.75 -2.04 -5.70
CA TYR A 47 -2.19 -3.40 -5.69
C TYR A 47 -2.50 -4.17 -6.99
N TYR A 48 -3.65 -3.96 -7.61
CA TYR A 48 -3.92 -4.47 -8.95
C TYR A 48 -2.90 -3.96 -9.99
N TYR A 49 -2.52 -2.68 -9.93
CA TYR A 49 -1.43 -2.14 -10.74
C TYR A 49 -0.09 -2.82 -10.43
N VAL A 50 0.23 -3.03 -9.16
CA VAL A 50 1.46 -3.70 -8.71
C VAL A 50 1.52 -5.13 -9.25
N ASP A 51 0.43 -5.89 -9.11
CA ASP A 51 0.34 -7.27 -9.58
C ASP A 51 0.50 -7.38 -11.10
N ALA A 52 -0.16 -6.49 -11.86
CA ALA A 52 0.00 -6.39 -13.30
C ALA A 52 1.46 -6.06 -13.70
N THR A 53 2.09 -5.16 -12.95
CA THR A 53 3.49 -4.76 -13.16
C THR A 53 4.46 -5.90 -12.87
N ILE A 54 4.25 -6.63 -11.76
CA ILE A 54 5.05 -7.81 -11.39
C ILE A 54 4.91 -8.88 -12.47
N LEU A 55 3.67 -9.15 -12.90
CA LEU A 55 3.40 -10.14 -13.94
C LEU A 55 4.08 -9.77 -15.26
N ALA A 56 4.04 -8.49 -15.68
CA ALA A 56 4.73 -8.01 -16.87
C ALA A 56 6.25 -8.22 -16.76
N LYS A 57 6.86 -7.81 -15.65
CA LYS A 57 8.30 -7.99 -15.40
C LYS A 57 8.68 -9.47 -15.41
N THR A 58 7.86 -10.33 -14.81
CA THR A 58 8.09 -11.78 -14.79
C THR A 58 7.96 -12.38 -16.18
N ALA A 59 6.98 -11.94 -16.98
CA ALA A 59 6.83 -12.36 -18.37
C ALA A 59 8.07 -12.03 -19.19
N LYS A 60 8.62 -10.82 -19.02
CA LYS A 60 9.88 -10.40 -19.68
C LYS A 60 11.04 -11.30 -19.29
N LEU A 61 11.22 -11.61 -18.01
CA LEU A 61 12.28 -12.52 -17.53
C LEU A 61 12.13 -13.94 -18.11
N LEU A 62 10.89 -14.41 -18.29
CA LEU A 62 10.58 -15.70 -18.87
C LEU A 62 10.53 -15.70 -20.42
N LYS A 63 10.90 -14.57 -21.06
CA LYS A 63 10.88 -14.39 -22.53
C LYS A 63 9.49 -14.63 -23.16
N LYS A 64 8.43 -14.29 -22.44
CA LYS A 64 7.01 -14.36 -22.90
C LYS A 64 6.58 -13.00 -23.42
N GLU A 65 7.01 -12.67 -24.65
CA GLU A 65 6.87 -11.31 -25.21
C GLU A 65 5.41 -10.83 -25.28
N ASP A 66 4.49 -11.67 -25.75
CA ASP A 66 3.06 -11.32 -25.85
C ASP A 66 2.46 -10.97 -24.48
N ASP A 67 2.79 -11.76 -23.45
CA ASP A 67 2.35 -11.53 -22.08
C ASP A 67 2.99 -10.24 -21.53
N PHE A 68 4.28 -9.99 -21.81
CA PHE A 68 4.95 -8.75 -21.41
C PHE A 68 4.23 -7.53 -21.97
N ILE A 69 3.94 -7.52 -23.28
CA ILE A 69 3.21 -6.42 -23.94
C ILE A 69 1.82 -6.25 -23.32
N LYS A 70 1.07 -7.37 -23.20
CA LYS A 70 -0.29 -7.36 -22.65
C LYS A 70 -0.34 -6.76 -21.24
N TYR A 71 0.48 -7.25 -20.31
CA TYR A 71 0.42 -6.85 -18.91
C TYR A 71 1.09 -5.50 -18.65
N SER A 72 2.06 -5.08 -19.46
CA SER A 72 2.59 -3.72 -19.43
C SER A 72 1.51 -2.69 -19.84
N LYS A 73 0.72 -3.00 -20.87
CA LYS A 73 -0.41 -2.15 -21.28
C LYS A 73 -1.49 -2.13 -20.19
N LEU A 74 -1.80 -3.28 -19.60
CA LEU A 74 -2.76 -3.37 -18.49
C LEU A 74 -2.32 -2.48 -17.32
N ALA A 75 -1.07 -2.60 -16.85
CA ALA A 75 -0.53 -1.77 -15.78
C ALA A 75 -0.62 -0.27 -16.13
N SER A 76 -0.30 0.12 -17.37
CA SER A 76 -0.42 1.51 -17.81
C SER A 76 -1.87 2.01 -17.74
N ASN A 77 -2.84 1.20 -18.16
CA ASN A 77 -4.26 1.57 -18.12
C ASN A 77 -4.75 1.73 -16.67
N ILE A 78 -4.37 0.80 -15.78
CA ILE A 78 -4.72 0.88 -14.36
C ILE A 78 -4.14 2.16 -13.74
N LYS A 79 -2.85 2.42 -13.94
CA LYS A 79 -2.19 3.64 -13.45
C LYS A 79 -2.90 4.91 -13.95
N GLN A 80 -3.28 4.93 -15.24
CA GLN A 80 -4.00 6.06 -15.82
C GLN A 80 -5.36 6.24 -15.14
N GLN A 81 -6.13 5.17 -14.91
CA GLN A 81 -7.44 5.26 -14.27
C GLN A 81 -7.35 5.66 -12.81
N ILE A 82 -6.37 5.16 -12.07
CA ILE A 82 -6.12 5.62 -10.68
C ILE A 82 -5.89 7.14 -10.67
N ASN A 83 -5.04 7.66 -11.57
CA ASN A 83 -4.79 9.10 -11.63
C ASN A 83 -6.02 9.90 -12.09
N THR A 84 -6.79 9.38 -13.04
CA THR A 84 -8.02 10.05 -13.52
C THR A 84 -9.05 10.16 -12.41
N ARG A 85 -9.18 9.12 -11.56
CA ARG A 85 -10.26 9.04 -10.56
C ARG A 85 -9.90 9.68 -9.23
N TYR A 86 -8.65 9.63 -8.81
CA TYR A 86 -8.24 9.97 -7.44
C TYR A 86 -7.25 11.13 -7.35
N PHE A 87 -6.57 11.50 -8.41
CA PHE A 87 -5.55 12.53 -8.37
C PHE A 87 -6.11 13.90 -8.79
N ASP A 88 -5.97 14.88 -7.91
CA ASP A 88 -6.24 16.29 -8.23
C ASP A 88 -4.94 17.00 -8.64
N PRO A 89 -4.76 17.38 -9.90
CA PRO A 89 -3.55 18.05 -10.39
C PRO A 89 -3.36 19.48 -9.82
N ASN A 90 -4.42 20.13 -9.33
CA ASN A 90 -4.32 21.48 -8.79
C ASN A 90 -3.74 21.47 -7.38
N THR A 91 -4.14 20.54 -6.56
CA THR A 91 -3.68 20.37 -5.19
C THR A 91 -2.51 19.40 -5.06
N SER A 92 -2.32 18.51 -6.06
CA SER A 92 -1.42 17.37 -6.03
C SER A 92 -1.72 16.43 -4.85
N LEU A 93 -3.01 16.21 -4.59
CA LEU A 93 -3.49 15.25 -3.61
C LEU A 93 -4.10 14.03 -4.29
N TYR A 94 -4.04 12.88 -3.61
CA TYR A 94 -4.86 11.72 -3.89
C TYR A 94 -5.98 11.64 -2.86
N GLY A 95 -7.21 11.48 -3.33
CA GLY A 95 -8.38 11.35 -2.47
C GLY A 95 -8.50 12.47 -1.44
N SER A 96 -8.46 12.11 -0.17
CA SER A 96 -8.52 13.05 0.96
C SER A 96 -7.13 13.52 1.43
N GLY A 97 -6.05 13.05 0.81
CA GLY A 97 -4.68 13.37 1.21
C GLY A 97 -4.22 12.66 2.49
N PHE A 98 -4.77 11.48 2.78
CA PHE A 98 -4.33 10.67 3.90
C PHE A 98 -2.92 10.13 3.69
N GLN A 99 -2.23 9.80 4.78
CA GLN A 99 -0.86 9.28 4.70
C GLN A 99 -0.76 8.04 3.80
N THR A 100 -1.70 7.10 3.91
CA THR A 100 -1.74 5.90 3.05
C THR A 100 -1.95 6.25 1.58
N GLU A 101 -2.84 7.20 1.27
CA GLU A 101 -3.12 7.61 -0.12
C GLU A 101 -1.89 8.19 -0.79
N LEU A 102 -1.19 9.09 -0.09
CA LEU A 102 0.00 9.76 -0.63
C LEU A 102 1.21 8.82 -0.69
N SER A 103 1.46 8.07 0.39
CA SER A 103 2.63 7.20 0.47
C SER A 103 2.56 6.01 -0.49
N THR A 104 1.40 5.37 -0.64
CA THR A 104 1.25 4.26 -1.59
C THR A 104 1.38 4.73 -3.03
N ALA A 105 0.82 5.91 -3.38
CA ALA A 105 0.96 6.47 -4.72
C ALA A 105 2.41 6.83 -5.05
N LEU A 106 3.17 7.40 -4.10
CA LEU A 106 4.60 7.71 -4.26
C LEU A 106 5.43 6.44 -4.41
N PHE A 107 5.32 5.52 -3.45
CA PHE A 107 6.14 4.31 -3.37
C PHE A 107 5.97 3.41 -4.60
N TRP A 108 4.74 3.21 -5.03
CA TRP A 108 4.45 2.36 -6.19
C TRP A 108 4.60 3.08 -7.55
N GLY A 109 5.05 4.33 -7.55
CA GLY A 109 5.30 5.09 -8.77
C GLY A 109 4.03 5.42 -9.56
N ILE A 110 2.89 5.59 -8.88
CA ILE A 110 1.62 6.00 -9.48
C ILE A 110 1.66 7.48 -9.86
N VAL A 111 2.27 8.30 -9.00
CA VAL A 111 2.34 9.76 -9.15
C VAL A 111 2.96 10.16 -10.51
N PRO A 112 2.32 11.08 -11.26
CA PRO A 112 2.97 11.67 -12.44
C PRO A 112 4.23 12.44 -12.04
N GLU A 113 5.33 12.24 -12.77
CA GLU A 113 6.67 12.73 -12.40
C GLU A 113 6.69 14.23 -12.06
N LYS A 114 6.02 15.06 -12.86
CA LYS A 114 5.93 16.52 -12.64
C LYS A 114 5.26 16.93 -11.32
N HIS A 115 4.55 16.03 -10.65
CA HIS A 115 3.86 16.27 -9.39
C HIS A 115 4.53 15.57 -8.20
N ARG A 116 5.57 14.77 -8.43
CA ARG A 116 6.22 13.94 -7.41
C ARG A 116 6.67 14.75 -6.19
N GLU A 117 7.40 15.83 -6.42
CA GLU A 117 7.85 16.72 -5.37
C GLU A 117 6.69 17.29 -4.54
N LYS A 118 5.63 17.76 -5.22
CA LYS A 118 4.48 18.36 -4.53
C LYS A 118 3.68 17.36 -3.72
N VAL A 119 3.52 16.14 -4.23
CA VAL A 119 2.88 15.03 -3.47
C VAL A 119 3.73 14.65 -2.26
N THR A 120 5.06 14.66 -2.37
CA THR A 120 5.97 14.45 -1.24
C THR A 120 5.79 15.53 -0.18
N GLN A 121 5.78 16.83 -0.58
CA GLN A 121 5.51 17.94 0.34
C GLN A 121 4.14 17.81 1.04
N ASN A 122 3.12 17.34 0.32
CA ASN A 122 1.81 17.09 0.91
C ASN A 122 1.85 15.95 1.94
N LEU A 123 2.61 14.87 1.67
CA LEU A 123 2.82 13.78 2.62
C LEU A 123 3.55 14.28 3.88
N VAL A 124 4.63 15.03 3.72
CA VAL A 124 5.35 15.68 4.83
C VAL A 124 4.40 16.54 5.66
N LYS A 125 3.65 17.42 5.01
CA LYS A 125 2.66 18.28 5.69
C LYS A 125 1.63 17.47 6.46
N LYS A 126 1.15 16.37 5.88
CA LYS A 126 0.17 15.49 6.55
C LYS A 126 0.77 14.82 7.79
N VAL A 127 1.99 14.29 7.71
CA VAL A 127 2.72 13.70 8.84
C VAL A 127 2.94 14.74 9.94
N MET A 128 3.34 15.97 9.57
CA MET A 128 3.50 17.06 10.54
C MET A 128 2.17 17.44 11.22
N THR A 129 1.07 17.46 10.46
CA THR A 129 -0.28 17.73 10.99
C THR A 129 -0.75 16.63 11.94
N ASP A 130 -0.29 15.39 11.73
CA ASP A 130 -0.54 14.25 12.59
C ASP A 130 0.49 14.15 13.75
N ASN A 131 1.13 15.26 14.13
CA ASN A 131 2.13 15.37 15.19
C ASN A 131 3.33 14.43 15.02
N ARG A 132 3.76 14.19 13.78
CA ARG A 132 4.81 13.23 13.41
C ARG A 132 4.51 11.80 13.85
N HIS A 133 3.24 11.41 13.85
CA HIS A 133 2.79 10.06 14.10
C HIS A 133 2.22 9.42 12.84
N ILE A 134 2.26 8.12 12.81
CA ILE A 134 1.65 7.34 11.73
C ILE A 134 0.12 7.37 11.85
N ASP A 135 -0.54 7.48 10.72
CA ASP A 135 -1.99 7.29 10.59
C ASP A 135 -2.27 6.45 9.34
N VAL A 136 -1.84 5.20 9.42
CA VAL A 136 -1.88 4.22 8.34
C VAL A 136 -2.36 2.87 8.86
N GLY A 137 -2.86 2.04 7.96
CA GLY A 137 -3.06 0.62 8.21
C GLY A 137 -1.91 -0.22 7.65
N LEU A 138 -2.16 -1.50 7.42
CA LEU A 138 -1.15 -2.46 6.98
C LEU A 138 -0.46 -2.05 5.67
N LEU A 139 -1.23 -1.56 4.69
CA LEU A 139 -0.67 -1.20 3.38
C LEU A 139 0.13 0.10 3.43
N GLY A 140 -0.34 1.06 4.22
CA GLY A 140 0.36 2.31 4.44
C GLY A 140 1.64 2.12 5.26
N SER A 141 1.66 1.22 6.25
CA SER A 141 2.85 0.88 7.05
C SER A 141 4.01 0.41 6.18
N LYS A 142 3.73 -0.39 5.15
CA LYS A 142 4.74 -0.85 4.19
C LYS A 142 5.34 0.29 3.37
N THR A 143 4.57 1.33 3.10
CA THR A 143 4.93 2.32 2.08
C THR A 143 5.44 3.64 2.64
N ILE A 144 4.96 4.07 3.81
CA ILE A 144 5.19 5.42 4.32
C ILE A 144 6.67 5.76 4.55
N LEU A 145 7.42 4.90 5.23
CA LEU A 145 8.84 5.15 5.52
C LEU A 145 9.68 5.14 4.24
N ASN A 146 9.38 4.20 3.33
CA ASN A 146 10.06 4.12 2.03
C ASN A 146 9.72 5.33 1.15
N ALA A 147 8.44 5.72 1.10
CA ALA A 147 7.99 6.88 0.32
C ALA A 147 8.67 8.18 0.78
N LEU A 148 8.81 8.39 2.08
CA LEU A 148 9.54 9.53 2.63
C LEU A 148 11.03 9.44 2.29
N SER A 149 11.68 8.33 2.61
CA SER A 149 13.14 8.15 2.42
C SER A 149 13.57 8.27 0.96
N GLU A 150 12.83 7.64 0.03
CA GLU A 150 13.15 7.67 -1.40
C GLU A 150 12.90 9.04 -2.06
N ASN A 151 12.18 9.94 -1.36
CA ASN A 151 11.90 11.30 -1.84
C ASN A 151 12.61 12.39 -1.05
N GLY A 152 13.71 12.06 -0.35
CA GLY A 152 14.60 13.03 0.31
C GLY A 152 14.23 13.36 1.76
N GLU A 153 13.21 12.74 2.33
CA GLU A 153 12.68 12.99 3.67
C GLU A 153 13.08 11.88 4.67
N ALA A 154 14.34 11.41 4.59
CA ALA A 154 14.81 10.28 5.39
C ALA A 154 14.85 10.60 6.90
N GLU A 155 15.13 11.85 7.28
CA GLU A 155 15.10 12.28 8.68
C GLU A 155 13.68 12.17 9.25
N LEU A 156 12.68 12.65 8.52
CA LEU A 156 11.29 12.54 8.95
C LEU A 156 10.82 11.07 9.00
N ALA A 157 11.27 10.23 8.06
CA ALA A 157 11.00 8.79 8.11
C ALA A 157 11.60 8.15 9.36
N TYR A 158 12.82 8.54 9.74
CA TYR A 158 13.47 8.08 10.96
C TYR A 158 12.74 8.53 12.22
N GLU A 159 12.40 9.86 12.30
CA GLU A 159 11.58 10.38 13.40
C GLU A 159 10.27 9.59 13.56
N LEU A 160 9.58 9.36 12.46
CA LEU A 160 8.31 8.62 12.44
C LEU A 160 8.47 7.17 12.92
N ALA A 161 9.56 6.50 12.52
CA ALA A 161 9.86 5.13 12.91
C ALA A 161 10.28 4.99 14.37
N THR A 162 10.85 6.04 14.97
CA THR A 162 11.40 6.02 16.33
C THR A 162 10.51 6.70 17.37
N GLN A 163 9.28 7.10 17.00
CA GLN A 163 8.28 7.54 17.97
C GLN A 163 8.01 6.43 18.97
N ASP A 164 7.79 6.81 20.24
CA ASP A 164 7.65 5.84 21.34
C ASP A 164 6.36 6.02 22.15
N ASP A 165 5.49 6.92 21.72
CA ASP A 165 4.12 7.10 22.18
C ASP A 165 3.12 6.72 21.08
N PHE A 166 1.85 6.55 21.46
CA PHE A 166 0.78 6.10 20.56
C PHE A 166 0.41 7.18 19.51
N PRO A 167 0.22 6.79 18.25
CA PRO A 167 0.44 5.48 17.63
C PRO A 167 1.85 5.33 17.05
N SER A 168 2.57 4.29 17.45
CA SER A 168 3.91 3.99 16.94
C SER A 168 4.32 2.54 17.23
N TRP A 169 5.35 2.06 16.53
CA TRP A 169 5.99 0.78 16.87
C TRP A 169 6.69 0.82 18.22
N GLY A 170 7.25 1.98 18.62
CA GLY A 170 7.87 2.16 19.93
C GLY A 170 6.88 2.07 21.08
N ALA A 171 5.64 2.51 20.88
CA ALA A 171 4.57 2.31 21.85
C ALA A 171 4.28 0.82 22.08
N TRP A 172 4.29 -0.01 21.04
CA TRP A 172 4.15 -1.47 21.17
C TRP A 172 5.30 -2.08 21.98
N ILE A 173 6.54 -1.64 21.72
CA ILE A 173 7.73 -2.11 22.48
C ILE A 173 7.59 -1.76 23.96
N LYS A 174 7.18 -0.53 24.27
CA LYS A 174 6.94 -0.10 25.67
C LYS A 174 5.82 -0.90 26.36
N ASP A 175 4.83 -1.34 25.60
CA ASP A 175 3.74 -2.20 26.07
C ASP A 175 4.14 -3.69 26.19
N GLY A 176 5.40 -4.02 25.89
CA GLY A 176 5.94 -5.36 26.02
C GLY A 176 5.78 -6.25 24.79
N ALA A 177 5.52 -5.68 23.61
CA ALA A 177 5.45 -6.44 22.38
C ALA A 177 6.77 -7.14 22.06
N THR A 178 6.70 -8.44 21.77
CA THR A 178 7.83 -9.25 21.30
C THR A 178 7.78 -9.46 19.78
N THR A 179 6.72 -9.00 19.14
CA THR A 179 6.46 -9.08 17.68
C THR A 179 5.58 -7.92 17.25
N LEU A 180 5.34 -7.76 15.95
CA LEU A 180 4.40 -6.78 15.45
C LEU A 180 2.97 -7.16 15.83
N TYR A 181 2.22 -6.18 16.32
CA TYR A 181 0.79 -6.35 16.56
C TYR A 181 0.00 -6.12 15.26
N GLU A 182 -1.21 -6.66 15.20
CA GLU A 182 -2.12 -6.44 14.08
C GLU A 182 -2.78 -5.05 14.16
N ASP A 183 -3.09 -4.58 15.36
CA ASP A 183 -3.77 -3.32 15.61
C ASP A 183 -2.83 -2.29 16.26
N TRP A 184 -2.96 -1.02 15.87
CA TRP A 184 -2.24 0.07 16.52
C TRP A 184 -2.67 0.25 17.97
N LYS A 185 -3.96 0.06 18.28
CA LYS A 185 -4.48 0.10 19.64
C LYS A 185 -4.21 -1.24 20.31
N VAL A 186 -3.41 -1.19 21.33
CA VAL A 186 -3.19 -2.34 22.19
C VAL A 186 -4.37 -2.45 23.15
N ASP A 187 -5.36 -3.23 22.77
CA ASP A 187 -6.43 -3.65 23.67
C ASP A 187 -6.01 -4.99 24.28
N GLU A 188 -6.15 -5.17 25.59
CA GLU A 188 -5.74 -6.41 26.26
C GLU A 188 -6.45 -7.66 25.71
N GLU A 189 -7.66 -7.46 25.18
CA GLU A 189 -8.43 -8.51 24.50
C GLU A 189 -7.95 -8.81 23.06
N ARG A 190 -7.11 -7.94 22.46
CA ARG A 190 -6.66 -8.01 21.07
C ARG A 190 -5.14 -8.01 20.92
N LYS A 191 -4.39 -8.50 21.89
CA LYS A 191 -2.93 -8.73 21.77
C LYS A 191 -2.64 -9.88 20.77
N GLY A 192 -3.35 -9.88 19.64
CA GLY A 192 -3.10 -10.79 18.52
C GLY A 192 -1.83 -10.39 17.78
N CYS A 193 -0.90 -11.33 17.67
CA CYS A 193 0.27 -11.20 16.81
C CYS A 193 -0.17 -11.34 15.34
N LEU A 194 0.29 -10.44 14.46
CA LEU A 194 0.04 -10.52 13.01
C LEU A 194 0.47 -11.88 12.41
N LEU A 195 1.45 -12.56 13.03
CA LEU A 195 1.92 -13.88 12.62
C LEU A 195 1.00 -15.01 13.11
N TYR A 196 0.30 -14.84 14.24
CA TYR A 196 -0.64 -15.86 14.74
C TYR A 196 -1.95 -15.91 13.96
N THR A 197 -2.38 -14.80 13.38
CA THR A 197 -3.62 -14.76 12.57
C THR A 197 -3.45 -15.44 11.20
N SER A 198 -2.22 -15.57 10.71
CA SER A 198 -1.95 -16.33 9.48
C SER A 198 -1.90 -17.85 9.71
N ASP A 199 -1.60 -18.31 10.92
CA ASP A 199 -1.56 -19.75 11.28
C ASP A 199 -2.93 -20.28 11.73
N ALA A 200 -3.86 -19.41 12.11
CA ALA A 200 -5.22 -19.82 12.52
C ALA A 200 -6.06 -20.47 11.40
N ALA A 201 -5.59 -20.42 10.17
CA ALA A 201 -6.20 -21.13 9.04
C ALA A 201 -5.91 -22.65 9.03
N ASP A 202 -4.94 -23.12 9.81
CA ASP A 202 -4.54 -24.52 9.85
C ASP A 202 -5.20 -25.32 11.01
N GLU A 203 -5.95 -24.65 11.91
CA GLU A 203 -6.60 -25.33 13.06
C GLU A 203 -8.04 -25.80 12.80
N GLU A 204 -8.63 -25.57 11.64
CA GLU A 204 -9.99 -26.05 11.33
C GLU A 204 -10.07 -27.48 10.77
N ASP A 205 -8.95 -28.20 10.63
CA ASP A 205 -8.89 -29.59 10.16
C ASP A 205 -8.53 -30.62 11.24
N SER A 206 -9.07 -30.49 12.46
CA SER A 206 -8.96 -31.55 13.49
C SER A 206 -10.29 -31.90 14.14
#